data_e83e5b7116879f16b0b560d361212b6e
#
_entry.id   e83e5b7116879f16b0b560d361212b6e
#
_cell.length_a   1.000
_cell.length_b   1.000
_cell.length_c   1.000
_cell.angle_alpha   90.00
_cell.angle_beta   90.00
_cell.angle_gamma   90.00
#
_symmetry.space_group_name_H-M   'P 1'
#
loop_
_entity.id
_entity.type
_entity.pdbx_description
1 polymer ?
#
loop_
_entity_poly.entity_id
_entity_poly.type
_entity_poly.pdbx_seq_one_letter_code
_entity_poly.pdbx_strand_id
1 'polypeptide(L)'
;MDLPSVSKESIDVVSTKFDKIIADVSERMNYLIQQTCQSAERHHEQCVAVADEAAWEMDRLRTIIERCDEIELEFAKIKRIGEIVKEFKNRVSYLEKRV
;
A
#
# COMPACT_ATOMS: atom_id res chain seq x y z
N MET A 1 -38.40 -15.02 63.80
CA MET A 1 -37.80 -15.70 62.67
C MET A 1 -36.80 -14.77 62.04
N ASP A 2 -35.58 -15.04 62.37
CA ASP A 2 -34.52 -14.17 61.81
C ASP A 2 -34.29 -14.53 60.38
N LEU A 3 -34.63 -13.59 59.53
CA LEU A 3 -34.12 -13.61 58.20
C LEU A 3 -32.61 -13.78 58.30
N PRO A 4 -32.00 -14.64 57.48
CA PRO A 4 -30.55 -14.69 57.47
C PRO A 4 -30.04 -13.28 57.21
N SER A 5 -29.73 -12.61 58.29
CA SER A 5 -29.13 -11.31 58.17
C SER A 5 -27.82 -11.50 57.41
N VAL A 6 -27.81 -11.01 56.22
CA VAL A 6 -26.55 -10.80 55.49
C VAL A 6 -25.74 -9.96 56.45
N SER A 7 -24.79 -10.61 57.09
CA SER A 7 -23.97 -9.89 58.08
C SER A 7 -23.23 -8.78 57.35
N LYS A 8 -22.94 -7.70 58.08
CA LYS A 8 -22.13 -6.62 57.55
C LYS A 8 -20.82 -7.15 56.95
N GLU A 9 -20.23 -8.17 57.58
CA GLU A 9 -19.04 -8.85 57.10
C GLU A 9 -19.23 -9.50 55.73
N SER A 10 -20.39 -10.17 55.51
CA SER A 10 -20.72 -10.78 54.22
C SER A 10 -20.88 -9.73 53.12
N ILE A 11 -21.49 -8.60 53.47
CA ILE A 11 -21.63 -7.47 52.52
C ILE A 11 -20.25 -6.88 52.20
N ASP A 12 -19.41 -6.70 53.18
CA ASP A 12 -18.06 -6.19 52.98
C ASP A 12 -17.20 -7.14 52.13
N VAL A 13 -17.32 -8.44 52.35
CA VAL A 13 -16.60 -9.43 51.52
C VAL A 13 -17.06 -9.40 50.09
N VAL A 14 -18.36 -9.34 49.84
CA VAL A 14 -18.93 -9.30 48.49
C VAL A 14 -18.53 -7.98 47.83
N SER A 15 -18.62 -6.86 48.55
CA SER A 15 -18.23 -5.56 48.03
C SER A 15 -16.74 -5.52 47.66
N THR A 16 -15.87 -6.07 48.49
CA THR A 16 -14.42 -6.16 48.23
C THR A 16 -14.14 -7.02 46.99
N LYS A 17 -14.80 -8.16 46.87
CA LYS A 17 -14.67 -9.03 45.69
C LYS A 17 -15.19 -8.36 44.45
N PHE A 18 -16.29 -7.65 44.53
CA PHE A 18 -16.86 -6.91 43.40
C PHE A 18 -15.92 -5.80 42.96
N ASP A 19 -15.37 -5.02 43.88
CA ASP A 19 -14.41 -3.97 43.59
C ASP A 19 -13.16 -4.53 42.92
N LYS A 20 -12.69 -5.71 43.37
CA LYS A 20 -11.56 -6.39 42.77
C LYS A 20 -11.86 -6.82 41.34
N ILE A 21 -13.04 -7.37 41.07
CA ILE A 21 -13.47 -7.77 39.72
C ILE A 21 -13.51 -6.54 38.81
N ILE A 22 -14.10 -5.44 39.27
CA ILE A 22 -14.14 -4.20 38.50
C ILE A 22 -12.75 -3.67 38.20
N ALA A 23 -11.85 -3.69 39.20
CA ALA A 23 -10.47 -3.28 38.99
C ALA A 23 -9.75 -4.17 37.96
N ASP A 24 -9.90 -5.47 38.05
CA ASP A 24 -9.32 -6.43 37.11
C ASP A 24 -9.88 -6.24 35.70
N VAL A 25 -11.18 -6.06 35.56
CA VAL A 25 -11.81 -5.82 34.27
C VAL A 25 -11.36 -4.49 33.67
N SER A 26 -11.29 -3.44 34.49
CA SER A 26 -10.81 -2.13 34.06
C SER A 26 -9.36 -2.18 33.57
N GLU A 27 -8.50 -2.90 34.27
CA GLU A 27 -7.12 -3.11 33.88
C GLU A 27 -7.01 -3.86 32.54
N ARG A 28 -7.77 -4.92 32.38
CA ARG A 28 -7.82 -5.67 31.13
C ARG A 28 -8.37 -4.85 29.97
N MET A 29 -9.39 -4.06 30.21
CA MET A 29 -9.94 -3.15 29.21
C MET A 29 -8.91 -2.11 28.77
N ASN A 30 -8.22 -1.51 29.72
CA ASN A 30 -7.17 -0.53 29.42
C ASN A 30 -6.03 -1.16 28.63
N TYR A 31 -5.65 -2.37 28.98
CA TYR A 31 -4.63 -3.13 28.25
C TYR A 31 -5.08 -3.40 26.81
N LEU A 32 -6.31 -3.87 26.63
CA LEU A 32 -6.85 -4.16 25.30
C LEU A 32 -7.00 -2.90 24.45
N ILE A 33 -7.43 -1.80 25.06
CA ILE A 33 -7.54 -0.50 24.38
C ILE A 33 -6.17 -0.06 23.88
N GLN A 34 -5.16 -0.15 24.77
CA GLN A 34 -3.79 0.21 24.42
C GLN A 34 -3.23 -0.66 23.30
N GLN A 35 -3.45 -1.96 23.37
CA GLN A 35 -3.06 -2.92 22.32
C GLN A 35 -3.73 -2.62 21.01
N THR A 36 -5.02 -2.33 21.04
CA THR A 36 -5.80 -2.00 19.85
C THR A 36 -5.33 -0.70 19.22
N CYS A 37 -5.07 0.34 20.02
CA CYS A 37 -4.52 1.60 19.53
C CYS A 37 -3.15 1.43 18.89
N GLN A 38 -2.26 0.67 19.51
CA GLN A 38 -0.94 0.39 18.94
C GLN A 38 -1.04 -0.38 17.64
N SER A 39 -1.93 -1.37 17.59
CA SER A 39 -2.19 -2.14 16.37
C SER A 39 -2.75 -1.26 15.25
N ALA A 40 -3.70 -0.38 15.58
CA ALA A 40 -4.27 0.56 14.62
C ALA A 40 -3.21 1.53 14.08
N GLU A 41 -2.33 2.05 14.93
CA GLU A 41 -1.22 2.92 14.52
C GLU A 41 -0.26 2.18 13.56
N ARG A 42 0.11 0.95 13.88
CA ARG A 42 0.97 0.13 13.00
C ARG A 42 0.31 -0.12 11.64
N HIS A 43 -0.97 -0.46 11.64
CA HIS A 43 -1.70 -0.67 10.40
C HIS A 43 -1.80 0.61 9.58
N HIS A 44 -1.99 1.75 10.25
CA HIS A 44 -2.01 3.04 9.58
C HIS A 44 -0.66 3.34 8.92
N GLU A 45 0.43 3.16 9.64
CA GLU A 45 1.78 3.36 9.12
C GLU A 45 2.08 2.43 7.94
N GLN A 46 1.68 1.17 8.04
CA GLN A 46 1.82 0.21 6.95
C GLN A 46 1.01 0.61 5.71
N CYS A 47 -0.22 1.06 5.91
CA CYS A 47 -1.08 1.54 4.82
C CYS A 47 -0.48 2.77 4.13
N VAL A 48 0.06 3.71 4.89
CA VAL A 48 0.73 4.89 4.35
C VAL A 48 1.97 4.49 3.56
N ALA A 49 2.79 3.58 4.11
CA ALA A 49 3.97 3.09 3.43
C ALA A 49 3.64 2.40 2.10
N VAL A 50 2.61 1.55 2.09
CA VAL A 50 2.15 0.87 0.86
C VAL A 50 1.60 1.86 -0.15
N ALA A 51 0.84 2.86 0.30
CA ALA A 51 0.32 3.91 -0.58
C ALA A 51 1.44 4.74 -1.20
N ASP A 52 2.46 5.10 -0.43
CA ASP A 52 3.62 5.84 -0.92
C ASP A 52 4.42 5.02 -1.93
N GLU A 53 4.64 3.75 -1.65
CA GLU A 53 5.32 2.83 -2.57
C GLU A 53 4.55 2.67 -3.87
N ALA A 54 3.22 2.50 -3.79
CA ALA A 54 2.36 2.41 -4.96
C ALA A 54 2.41 3.68 -5.81
N ALA A 55 2.39 4.86 -5.18
CA ALA A 55 2.51 6.14 -5.87
C ALA A 55 3.86 6.26 -6.60
N TRP A 56 4.94 5.85 -5.94
CA TRP A 56 6.27 5.84 -6.54
C TRP A 56 6.37 4.90 -7.74
N GLU A 57 5.79 3.69 -7.62
CA GLU A 57 5.74 2.74 -8.73
C GLU A 57 4.89 3.23 -9.89
N MET A 58 3.80 3.93 -9.61
CA MET A 58 2.99 4.56 -10.65
C MET A 58 3.77 5.61 -11.42
N ASP A 59 4.57 6.42 -10.74
CA ASP A 59 5.44 7.39 -11.39
C ASP A 59 6.51 6.72 -12.24
N ARG A 60 7.09 5.63 -11.75
CA ARG A 60 8.02 4.82 -12.54
C ARG A 60 7.39 4.26 -13.81
N LEU A 61 6.18 3.70 -13.69
CA LEU A 61 5.45 3.17 -14.84
C LEU A 61 5.13 4.27 -15.85
N ARG A 62 4.76 5.46 -15.39
CA ARG A 62 4.53 6.61 -16.26
C ARG A 62 5.78 6.96 -17.04
N THR A 63 6.94 7.01 -16.38
CA THR A 63 8.22 7.27 -17.03
C THR A 63 8.56 6.18 -18.05
N ILE A 64 8.30 4.92 -17.74
CA ILE A 64 8.52 3.80 -18.67
C ILE A 64 7.62 3.94 -19.91
N ILE A 65 6.36 4.29 -19.72
CA ILE A 65 5.43 4.51 -20.83
C ILE A 65 5.90 5.66 -21.72
N GLU A 66 6.34 6.77 -21.14
CA GLU A 66 6.90 7.90 -21.88
C GLU A 66 8.13 7.49 -22.71
N ARG A 67 9.01 6.67 -22.13
CA ARG A 67 10.17 6.13 -22.84
C ARG A 67 9.79 5.19 -23.95
N CYS A 68 8.75 4.38 -23.75
CA CYS A 68 8.21 3.51 -24.81
C CYS A 68 7.69 4.34 -25.98
N ASP A 69 6.98 5.42 -25.70
CA ASP A 69 6.47 6.34 -26.74
C ASP A 69 7.64 6.98 -27.52
N GLU A 70 8.69 7.39 -26.84
CA GLU A 70 9.91 7.93 -27.47
C GLU A 70 10.59 6.88 -28.37
N ILE A 71 10.67 5.62 -27.92
CA ILE A 71 11.24 4.54 -28.69
C ILE A 71 10.37 4.27 -29.93
N GLU A 72 9.06 4.27 -29.82
CA GLU A 72 8.16 4.13 -30.98
C GLU A 72 8.39 5.22 -32.02
N LEU A 73 8.58 6.46 -31.57
CA LEU A 73 8.91 7.58 -32.47
C LEU A 73 10.25 7.35 -33.17
N GLU A 74 11.25 6.87 -32.45
CA GLU A 74 12.56 6.57 -33.02
C GLU A 74 12.50 5.41 -34.02
N PHE A 75 11.72 4.36 -33.74
CA PHE A 75 11.50 3.29 -34.68
C PHE A 75 10.81 3.77 -35.95
N ALA A 76 9.83 4.68 -35.84
CA ALA A 76 9.20 5.28 -37.00
C ALA A 76 10.19 6.06 -37.85
N LYS A 77 11.12 6.81 -37.22
CA LYS A 77 12.20 7.52 -37.92
C LYS A 77 13.17 6.55 -38.62
N ILE A 78 13.57 5.48 -37.95
CA ILE A 78 14.43 4.45 -38.51
C ILE A 78 13.79 3.79 -39.72
N LYS A 79 12.50 3.47 -39.62
CA LYS A 79 11.72 2.90 -40.72
C LYS A 79 11.69 3.83 -41.93
N ARG A 80 11.48 5.12 -41.68
CA ARG A 80 11.47 6.14 -42.74
C ARG A 80 12.84 6.28 -43.39
N ILE A 81 13.90 6.29 -42.59
CA ILE A 81 15.27 6.31 -43.11
C ILE A 81 15.57 5.08 -43.95
N GLY A 82 15.11 3.90 -43.53
CA GLY A 82 15.25 2.67 -44.28
C GLY A 82 14.53 2.74 -45.62
N GLU A 83 13.36 3.32 -45.67
CA GLU A 83 12.60 3.54 -46.94
C GLU A 83 13.36 4.50 -47.87
N ILE A 84 13.91 5.58 -47.33
CA ILE A 84 14.70 6.54 -48.09
C ILE A 84 15.97 5.88 -48.66
N VAL A 85 16.67 5.11 -47.86
CA VAL A 85 17.88 4.39 -48.28
C VAL A 85 17.53 3.39 -49.39
N LYS A 86 16.44 2.66 -49.25
CA LYS A 86 15.97 1.72 -50.25
C LYS A 86 15.66 2.42 -51.57
N GLU A 87 14.97 3.53 -51.54
CA GLU A 87 14.67 4.35 -52.72
C GLU A 87 15.95 4.87 -53.35
N PHE A 88 16.89 5.34 -52.57
CA PHE A 88 18.18 5.81 -53.05
C PHE A 88 18.99 4.67 -53.72
N LYS A 89 18.99 3.51 -53.12
CA LYS A 89 19.61 2.31 -53.70
C LYS A 89 18.99 1.94 -55.05
N ASN A 90 17.68 2.03 -55.17
CA ASN A 90 16.99 1.77 -56.43
C ASN A 90 17.38 2.78 -57.50
N ARG A 91 17.53 4.05 -57.15
CA ARG A 91 17.98 5.12 -58.08
C ARG A 91 19.40 4.88 -58.54
N VAL A 92 20.30 4.52 -57.62
CA VAL A 92 21.68 4.21 -57.99
C VAL A 92 21.75 3.01 -58.92
N SER A 93 21.02 1.94 -58.62
CA SER A 93 20.93 0.76 -59.50
C SER A 93 20.38 1.08 -60.89
N TYR A 94 19.40 1.96 -60.96
CA TYR A 94 18.85 2.42 -62.22
C TYR A 94 19.90 3.19 -63.05
N LEU A 95 20.66 4.08 -62.41
CA LEU A 95 21.71 4.83 -63.08
C LEU A 95 22.85 3.94 -63.54
N GLU A 96 23.24 2.94 -62.76
CA GLU A 96 24.28 1.95 -63.10
C GLU A 96 23.89 1.15 -64.36
N LYS A 97 22.61 0.78 -64.49
CA LYS A 97 22.12 0.08 -65.66
C LYS A 97 22.04 0.95 -66.92
N ARG A 98 22.05 2.25 -66.76
CA ARG A 98 21.95 3.21 -67.87
C ARG A 98 23.31 3.60 -68.44
N VAL A 99 24.31 3.39 -67.67
CA VAL A 99 25.70 3.61 -68.08
C VAL A 99 26.26 2.34 -68.82
#